data_0cde84d77ff4c295d20a1b89164195ff
#
_entry.id   0cde84d77ff4c295d20a1b89164195ff
#
_cell.length_a   1.000
_cell.length_b   1.000
_cell.length_c   1.000
_cell.angle_alpha   90.00
_cell.angle_beta   90.00
_cell.angle_gamma   90.00
#
_symmetry.space_group_name_H-M   'P 1'
#
loop_
_entity.id
_entity.type
_entity.pdbx_description
1 polymer ?
#
loop_
_entity_poly.entity_id
_entity_poly.type
_entity_poly.pdbx_seq_one_letter_code
_entity_poly.pdbx_strand_id
1 'polypeptide(L)'
;MYNQSKPSNSGLLPILVLILTSLLPAGVIAAESALERPLEKVTIAYSSLSGNMAPLWITHERGFFRKNGLDVQLVFIESGTTTVQSLISKDVYFAQMAGAAVIQSRLRGTDVVMIAGVINTLNFKLYVDKNIKQPDQLKGKTVAVTRFGSSTDFALRYALERYGLAPEKDVAILQAGNMPAILASLETGKIQGAMLSPPFTLTAKNMGLPLMADLQMLGLEYQHTGLATTQAFIRSRPDLVRSVMKAYVEGIHYYKTHRAESLAILTKYLRTSDTDVLTEVYEDVGLRLTAEKPYPTLRGIGIMLRELTATNPKITAVRPEEFVDLTFIKELDGSGFIDRLYKTTVAVARREEPRSTPAPANIRDNSAPATEKTKPITGTVKSVATLSFVDGTREYTVEAGDTLSFIARKYYGTLLKWEKIYQANKSTMKHPDYIYVGQKIILPT
;
A
#
# COMPACT_ATOMS: atom_id res chain seq x y z
N MET A 1 25.54 -42.75 77.20
CA MET A 1 24.65 -43.66 78.00
C MET A 1 23.71 -44.32 77.02
N TYR A 2 24.04 -45.57 76.66
CA TYR A 2 23.35 -46.78 76.96
C TYR A 2 21.82 -46.67 76.76
N ASN A 3 21.14 -47.46 75.91
CA ASN A 3 21.09 -48.89 75.93
C ASN A 3 20.42 -49.44 74.65
N GLN A 4 20.88 -50.66 74.29
CA GLN A 4 20.38 -51.56 73.26
C GLN A 4 19.13 -52.28 73.69
N SER A 5 18.32 -52.75 72.75
CA SER A 5 17.86 -54.16 72.75
C SER A 5 17.18 -54.56 71.41
N LYS A 6 17.71 -55.62 70.80
CA LYS A 6 17.10 -56.56 69.85
C LYS A 6 16.50 -57.70 70.63
N PRO A 7 15.93 -58.77 70.00
CA PRO A 7 15.08 -58.94 68.82
C PRO A 7 13.85 -59.83 69.12
N SER A 8 12.96 -60.13 68.17
CA SER A 8 12.40 -61.45 68.04
C SER A 8 11.84 -61.72 66.65
N ASN A 9 12.21 -62.94 66.22
CA ASN A 9 11.78 -63.66 65.01
C ASN A 9 10.34 -64.17 65.14
N SER A 10 9.63 -64.22 64.00
CA SER A 10 8.88 -65.43 63.54
C SER A 10 7.95 -65.10 62.35
N GLY A 11 8.06 -65.88 61.32
CA GLY A 11 7.02 -66.53 60.63
C GLY A 11 7.04 -66.36 59.08
N LEU A 12 7.68 -67.33 58.42
CA LEU A 12 7.54 -67.53 56.96
C LEU A 12 6.15 -68.02 56.59
N LEU A 13 5.54 -67.39 55.53
CA LEU A 13 4.66 -68.08 54.59
C LEU A 13 4.85 -67.47 53.19
N PRO A 14 5.09 -68.28 52.15
CA PRO A 14 5.23 -67.77 50.82
C PRO A 14 3.87 -67.65 50.12
N ILE A 15 3.39 -66.52 49.79
CA ILE A 15 2.28 -66.30 48.87
C ILE A 15 2.79 -66.29 47.45
N LEU A 16 2.43 -67.32 46.68
CA LEU A 16 2.63 -67.50 45.26
C LEU A 16 1.74 -66.48 44.54
N VAL A 17 2.36 -65.39 44.05
CA VAL A 17 1.66 -64.43 43.15
C VAL A 17 1.93 -64.87 41.73
N LEU A 18 0.84 -65.34 41.10
CA LEU A 18 0.78 -65.67 39.68
C LEU A 18 0.93 -64.36 38.86
N ILE A 19 2.07 -64.15 38.19
CA ILE A 19 2.25 -63.05 37.25
C ILE A 19 1.56 -63.42 35.94
N LEU A 20 0.33 -62.90 35.73
CA LEU A 20 -0.33 -62.94 34.44
C LEU A 20 0.28 -61.88 33.57
N THR A 21 1.25 -62.23 32.72
CA THR A 21 1.78 -61.34 31.68
C THR A 21 0.77 -61.22 30.57
N SER A 22 -0.05 -60.16 30.62
CA SER A 22 -0.81 -59.70 29.48
C SER A 22 0.12 -59.06 28.43
N LEU A 23 0.33 -59.75 27.32
CA LEU A 23 0.91 -59.17 26.10
C LEU A 23 -0.08 -58.09 25.60
N LEU A 24 0.20 -56.84 25.92
CA LEU A 24 -0.32 -55.68 25.18
C LEU A 24 0.55 -55.46 23.97
N PRO A 25 -0.04 -55.27 22.75
CA PRO A 25 0.76 -54.98 21.59
C PRO A 25 1.42 -53.61 21.76
N ALA A 26 2.74 -53.59 21.70
CA ALA A 26 3.56 -52.39 21.66
C ALA A 26 3.39 -51.68 20.28
N GLY A 27 2.26 -51.01 20.09
CA GLY A 27 1.89 -50.43 18.83
C GLY A 27 0.96 -49.22 18.94
N VAL A 28 1.06 -48.45 20.03
CA VAL A 28 0.35 -47.15 20.07
C VAL A 28 1.13 -46.20 21.00
N ILE A 29 1.36 -45.00 20.50
CA ILE A 29 1.89 -43.81 21.17
C ILE A 29 3.39 -43.60 20.89
N ALA A 30 3.74 -43.42 19.62
CA ALA A 30 4.60 -42.35 19.26
C ALA A 30 3.74 -41.25 18.60
N ALA A 31 2.83 -40.66 19.34
CA ALA A 31 2.41 -39.32 19.08
C ALA A 31 3.63 -38.44 19.40
N GLU A 32 4.50 -38.33 18.43
CA GLU A 32 5.58 -37.36 18.40
C GLU A 32 4.91 -36.01 18.66
N SER A 33 4.97 -35.53 19.89
CA SER A 33 4.69 -34.15 20.21
C SER A 33 5.68 -33.37 19.33
N ALA A 34 5.20 -32.89 18.21
CA ALA A 34 5.90 -31.90 17.42
C ALA A 34 6.21 -30.79 18.42
N LEU A 35 7.41 -30.77 18.95
CA LEU A 35 7.94 -29.67 19.75
C LEU A 35 7.74 -28.44 18.88
N GLU A 36 6.70 -27.66 19.18
CA GLU A 36 6.48 -26.39 18.51
C GLU A 36 7.75 -25.58 18.68
N ARG A 37 8.47 -25.41 17.59
CA ARG A 37 9.70 -24.59 17.62
C ARG A 37 9.32 -23.24 18.19
N PRO A 38 10.03 -22.72 19.21
CA PRO A 38 9.69 -21.43 19.77
C PRO A 38 9.69 -20.38 18.67
N LEU A 39 8.66 -19.56 18.67
CA LEU A 39 8.52 -18.48 17.70
C LEU A 39 9.70 -17.52 17.83
N GLU A 40 10.26 -17.12 16.69
CA GLU A 40 11.36 -16.17 16.67
C GLU A 40 10.84 -14.74 16.81
N LYS A 41 11.35 -14.01 17.81
CA LYS A 41 10.95 -12.62 18.09
C LYS A 41 11.55 -11.66 17.07
N VAL A 42 10.71 -10.85 16.47
CA VAL A 42 11.10 -9.84 15.45
C VAL A 42 10.35 -8.55 15.68
N THR A 43 11.06 -7.42 15.71
CA THR A 43 10.45 -6.10 15.72
C THR A 43 10.40 -5.55 14.30
N ILE A 44 9.19 -5.17 13.84
CA ILE A 44 8.94 -4.58 12.53
C ILE A 44 8.30 -3.21 12.71
N ALA A 45 8.90 -2.18 12.11
CA ALA A 45 8.37 -0.83 12.16
C ALA A 45 7.39 -0.55 10.99
N TYR A 46 6.53 0.45 11.20
CA TYR A 46 5.79 1.09 10.11
C TYR A 46 5.83 2.62 10.29
N SER A 47 5.96 3.34 9.17
CA SER A 47 6.37 4.75 9.19
C SER A 47 5.22 5.76 9.14
N SER A 48 3.96 5.31 9.07
CA SER A 48 2.81 6.20 8.90
C SER A 48 1.53 5.58 9.47
N LEU A 49 0.60 6.42 9.94
CA LEU A 49 -0.78 6.06 10.22
C LEU A 49 -1.64 6.30 8.97
N SER A 50 -1.34 5.59 7.89
CA SER A 50 -1.99 5.72 6.58
C SER A 50 -2.38 4.35 6.06
N GLY A 51 -3.43 4.27 5.25
CA GLY A 51 -3.86 3.04 4.57
C GLY A 51 -2.75 2.33 3.79
N ASN A 52 -1.70 3.06 3.41
CA ASN A 52 -0.53 2.49 2.75
C ASN A 52 0.22 1.45 3.61
N MET A 53 0.00 1.44 4.93
CA MET A 53 0.61 0.49 5.86
C MET A 53 -0.26 -0.77 6.09
N ALA A 54 -1.47 -0.82 5.54
CA ALA A 54 -2.44 -1.89 5.74
C ALA A 54 -1.90 -3.30 5.47
N PRO A 55 -1.10 -3.56 4.43
CA PRO A 55 -0.56 -4.91 4.20
C PRO A 55 0.18 -5.48 5.41
N LEU A 56 1.00 -4.67 6.10
CA LEU A 56 1.71 -5.11 7.30
C LEU A 56 0.77 -5.37 8.47
N TRP A 57 -0.20 -4.48 8.70
CA TRP A 57 -1.18 -4.62 9.79
C TRP A 57 -2.00 -5.89 9.61
N ILE A 58 -2.47 -6.16 8.39
CA ILE A 58 -3.25 -7.35 8.07
C ILE A 58 -2.41 -8.62 8.21
N THR A 59 -1.17 -8.61 7.75
CA THR A 59 -0.22 -9.72 7.94
C THR A 59 -0.09 -10.08 9.43
N HIS A 60 0.04 -9.07 10.28
CA HIS A 60 0.18 -9.25 11.73
C HIS A 60 -1.12 -9.72 12.38
N GLU A 61 -2.23 -9.02 12.19
CA GLU A 61 -3.52 -9.30 12.85
C GLU A 61 -4.11 -10.65 12.43
N ARG A 62 -3.83 -11.09 11.20
CA ARG A 62 -4.28 -12.41 10.70
C ARG A 62 -3.32 -13.56 11.05
N GLY A 63 -2.30 -13.28 11.83
CA GLY A 63 -1.37 -14.28 12.34
C GLY A 63 -0.45 -14.90 11.30
N PHE A 64 -0.29 -14.29 10.11
CA PHE A 64 0.59 -14.85 9.07
C PHE A 64 2.06 -14.89 9.51
N PHE A 65 2.52 -13.96 10.33
CA PHE A 65 3.84 -14.04 10.93
C PHE A 65 3.97 -15.27 11.82
N ARG A 66 3.03 -15.49 12.75
CA ARG A 66 3.02 -16.63 13.64
C ARG A 66 2.96 -17.96 12.88
N LYS A 67 2.12 -18.03 11.83
CA LYS A 67 2.06 -19.18 10.90
C LYS A 67 3.41 -19.51 10.27
N ASN A 68 4.27 -18.50 10.06
CA ASN A 68 5.61 -18.65 9.49
C ASN A 68 6.72 -18.67 10.56
N GLY A 69 6.40 -19.00 11.83
CA GLY A 69 7.37 -19.21 12.90
C GLY A 69 7.86 -17.92 13.58
N LEU A 70 7.17 -16.79 13.41
CA LEU A 70 7.61 -15.49 13.90
C LEU A 70 6.65 -14.92 14.95
N ASP A 71 7.20 -14.41 16.07
CA ASP A 71 6.51 -13.58 17.04
C ASP A 71 6.87 -12.11 16.77
N VAL A 72 5.98 -11.43 16.03
CA VAL A 72 6.27 -10.07 15.54
C VAL A 72 5.66 -9.03 16.45
N GLN A 73 6.49 -8.09 16.89
CA GLN A 73 6.05 -6.84 17.51
C GLN A 73 6.04 -5.73 16.45
N LEU A 74 4.87 -5.10 16.24
CA LEU A 74 4.75 -3.92 15.38
C LEU A 74 5.01 -2.65 16.18
N VAL A 75 5.84 -1.75 15.63
CA VAL A 75 6.16 -0.46 16.23
C VAL A 75 5.89 0.67 15.24
N PHE A 76 5.09 1.64 15.67
CA PHE A 76 4.93 2.89 14.91
C PHE A 76 6.12 3.81 15.16
N ILE A 77 6.81 4.21 14.09
CA ILE A 77 7.90 5.19 14.12
C ILE A 77 7.58 6.27 13.10
N GLU A 78 7.30 7.46 13.58
CA GLU A 78 6.88 8.58 12.76
C GLU A 78 7.91 8.94 11.69
N SER A 79 7.48 8.95 10.43
CA SER A 79 8.25 9.31 9.23
C SER A 79 9.30 8.26 8.80
N GLY A 80 9.43 8.11 7.49
CA GLY A 80 10.41 7.19 6.89
C GLY A 80 11.85 7.50 7.26
N THR A 81 12.22 8.78 7.41
CA THR A 81 13.59 9.17 7.78
C THR A 81 13.96 8.75 9.20
N THR A 82 13.04 8.85 10.16
CA THR A 82 13.25 8.35 11.53
C THR A 82 13.27 6.81 11.55
N THR A 83 12.39 6.18 10.77
CA THR A 83 12.33 4.71 10.65
C THR A 83 13.63 4.13 10.09
N VAL A 84 14.27 4.79 9.11
CA VAL A 84 15.59 4.38 8.61
C VAL A 84 16.64 4.40 9.71
N GLN A 85 16.64 5.41 10.59
CA GLN A 85 17.59 5.47 11.71
C GLN A 85 17.44 4.25 12.64
N SER A 86 16.21 3.82 12.90
CA SER A 86 15.94 2.64 13.73
C SER A 86 16.36 1.32 13.07
N LEU A 87 16.36 1.23 11.73
CA LEU A 87 16.97 0.10 11.01
C LEU A 87 18.50 0.11 11.15
N ILE A 88 19.14 1.28 11.05
CA ILE A 88 20.59 1.44 11.15
C ILE A 88 21.07 1.14 12.58
N SER A 89 20.35 1.62 13.61
CA SER A 89 20.65 1.35 15.02
C SER A 89 20.32 -0.08 15.45
N LYS A 90 19.60 -0.85 14.61
CA LYS A 90 19.12 -2.23 14.89
C LYS A 90 18.05 -2.29 15.99
N ASP A 91 17.35 -1.18 16.27
CA ASP A 91 16.18 -1.17 17.15
C ASP A 91 15.00 -1.93 16.52
N VAL A 92 14.95 -1.94 15.18
CA VAL A 92 14.06 -2.76 14.38
C VAL A 92 14.83 -3.45 13.26
N TYR A 93 14.34 -4.60 12.81
CA TYR A 93 15.01 -5.39 11.75
C TYR A 93 14.37 -5.24 10.39
N PHE A 94 13.08 -4.90 10.37
CA PHE A 94 12.32 -4.63 9.15
C PHE A 94 11.49 -3.37 9.34
N ALA A 95 11.15 -2.73 8.23
CA ALA A 95 10.24 -1.59 8.26
C ALA A 95 9.40 -1.51 7.00
N GLN A 96 8.08 -1.39 7.17
CA GLN A 96 7.23 -0.95 6.07
C GLN A 96 7.27 0.57 6.00
N MET A 97 7.81 1.07 4.91
CA MET A 97 8.10 2.49 4.76
C MET A 97 8.19 2.89 3.28
N ALA A 98 8.34 4.17 3.05
CA ALA A 98 8.48 4.67 1.69
C ALA A 98 9.93 4.64 1.20
N GLY A 99 10.10 4.35 -0.09
CA GLY A 99 11.39 4.23 -0.75
C GLY A 99 12.25 5.49 -0.73
N ALA A 100 11.65 6.68 -0.69
CA ALA A 100 12.41 7.94 -0.67
C ALA A 100 13.45 8.00 0.45
N ALA A 101 13.05 7.62 1.68
CA ALA A 101 13.96 7.63 2.81
C ALA A 101 15.06 6.56 2.68
N VAL A 102 14.72 5.39 2.12
CA VAL A 102 15.71 4.33 1.81
C VAL A 102 16.73 4.83 0.80
N ILE A 103 16.27 5.40 -0.32
CA ILE A 103 17.15 5.93 -1.37
C ILE A 103 18.08 7.00 -0.81
N GLN A 104 17.54 8.00 -0.11
CA GLN A 104 18.37 9.06 0.46
C GLN A 104 19.37 8.55 1.50
N SER A 105 18.96 7.58 2.33
CA SER A 105 19.85 6.95 3.30
C SER A 105 21.00 6.22 2.62
N ARG A 106 20.69 5.43 1.59
CA ARG A 106 21.68 4.65 0.87
C ARG A 106 22.66 5.56 0.10
N LEU A 107 22.20 6.66 -0.47
CA LEU A 107 23.07 7.69 -1.07
C LEU A 107 24.04 8.31 -0.05
N ARG A 108 23.76 8.21 1.25
CA ARG A 108 24.66 8.61 2.34
C ARG A 108 25.55 7.48 2.85
N GLY A 109 25.55 6.32 2.17
CA GLY A 109 26.44 5.19 2.46
C GLY A 109 25.89 4.13 3.42
N THR A 110 24.57 4.15 3.74
CA THR A 110 23.97 3.05 4.53
C THR A 110 23.75 1.82 3.65
N ASP A 111 23.49 0.68 4.29
CA ASP A 111 23.21 -0.59 3.60
C ASP A 111 21.71 -0.97 3.60
N VAL A 112 20.81 0.00 3.88
CA VAL A 112 19.36 -0.23 3.86
C VAL A 112 18.86 -0.42 2.44
N VAL A 113 18.05 -1.46 2.21
CA VAL A 113 17.48 -1.80 0.89
C VAL A 113 16.01 -2.16 1.00
N MET A 114 15.27 -1.98 -0.11
CA MET A 114 13.90 -2.48 -0.25
C MET A 114 13.92 -3.95 -0.64
N ILE A 115 13.14 -4.78 0.06
CA ILE A 115 12.96 -6.20 -0.25
C ILE A 115 11.57 -6.51 -0.81
N ALA A 116 10.60 -5.58 -0.64
CA ALA A 116 9.31 -5.62 -1.31
C ALA A 116 8.86 -4.22 -1.71
N GLY A 117 8.12 -4.11 -2.82
CA GLY A 117 7.45 -2.89 -3.29
C GLY A 117 5.95 -3.12 -3.38
N VAL A 118 5.19 -2.49 -2.50
CA VAL A 118 3.76 -2.72 -2.36
C VAL A 118 2.95 -1.71 -3.16
N ILE A 119 3.33 -0.44 -3.07
CA ILE A 119 2.72 0.65 -3.81
C ILE A 119 3.82 1.30 -4.65
N ASN A 120 3.64 1.25 -5.96
CA ASN A 120 4.64 1.68 -6.95
C ASN A 120 4.20 2.94 -7.71
N THR A 121 3.44 3.82 -7.06
CA THR A 121 3.01 5.12 -7.57
C THR A 121 2.89 6.15 -6.45
N LEU A 122 2.93 7.44 -6.80
CA LEU A 122 2.68 8.52 -5.85
C LEU A 122 1.18 8.65 -5.58
N ASN A 123 0.69 8.17 -4.44
CA ASN A 123 -0.72 8.33 -4.04
C ASN A 123 -0.89 9.50 -3.05
N PHE A 124 -0.25 10.61 -3.33
CA PHE A 124 -0.38 11.84 -2.57
C PHE A 124 -1.24 12.87 -3.29
N LYS A 125 -1.91 13.69 -2.49
CA LYS A 125 -2.70 14.84 -2.95
C LYS A 125 -2.28 16.08 -2.18
N LEU A 126 -2.10 17.21 -2.89
CA LEU A 126 -1.86 18.51 -2.29
C LEU A 126 -3.21 19.21 -2.08
N TYR A 127 -3.64 19.29 -0.83
CA TYR A 127 -4.77 20.10 -0.41
C TYR A 127 -4.28 21.45 0.10
N VAL A 128 -5.08 22.49 -0.12
CA VAL A 128 -4.71 23.86 0.22
C VAL A 128 -5.83 24.59 0.99
N ASP A 129 -5.51 25.73 1.57
CA ASP A 129 -6.46 26.61 2.24
C ASP A 129 -7.57 27.03 1.26
N LYS A 130 -8.79 27.25 1.80
CA LYS A 130 -10.00 27.57 1.01
C LYS A 130 -9.86 28.82 0.13
N ASN A 131 -8.95 29.74 0.49
CA ASN A 131 -8.71 30.96 -0.25
C ASN A 131 -7.71 30.80 -1.40
N ILE A 132 -6.99 29.68 -1.48
CA ILE A 132 -6.03 29.38 -2.53
C ILE A 132 -6.73 28.63 -3.66
N LYS A 133 -6.72 29.19 -4.85
CA LYS A 133 -7.40 28.65 -6.04
C LYS A 133 -6.44 28.28 -7.15
N GLN A 134 -5.23 28.85 -7.13
CA GLN A 134 -4.21 28.67 -8.17
C GLN A 134 -2.83 28.46 -7.55
N PRO A 135 -1.93 27.71 -8.23
CA PRO A 135 -0.62 27.38 -7.68
C PRO A 135 0.26 28.60 -7.34
N ASP A 136 0.18 29.68 -8.11
CA ASP A 136 0.96 30.91 -7.88
C ASP A 136 0.63 31.60 -6.55
N GLN A 137 -0.60 31.41 -6.04
CA GLN A 137 -1.01 31.92 -4.73
C GLN A 137 -0.33 31.21 -3.55
N LEU A 138 0.41 30.12 -3.81
CA LEU A 138 1.28 29.49 -2.82
C LEU A 138 2.56 30.26 -2.56
N LYS A 139 2.94 31.23 -3.41
CA LYS A 139 4.11 32.09 -3.16
C LYS A 139 4.00 32.81 -1.83
N GLY A 140 5.07 32.72 -1.03
CA GLY A 140 5.12 33.28 0.32
C GLY A 140 4.27 32.54 1.37
N LYS A 141 3.69 31.38 1.02
CA LYS A 141 2.89 30.55 1.91
C LYS A 141 3.70 29.38 2.46
N THR A 142 3.14 28.72 3.47
CA THR A 142 3.74 27.55 4.12
C THR A 142 2.94 26.30 3.78
N VAL A 143 3.62 25.26 3.30
CA VAL A 143 3.06 23.93 3.05
C VAL A 143 3.79 22.90 3.92
N ALA A 144 3.03 21.97 4.52
CA ALA A 144 3.63 21.01 5.42
C ALA A 144 3.87 19.65 4.78
N VAL A 145 4.95 19.04 5.25
CA VAL A 145 5.35 17.64 5.00
C VAL A 145 5.62 16.94 6.33
N THR A 146 5.76 15.62 6.32
CA THR A 146 6.08 14.89 7.56
C THR A 146 7.50 15.26 8.04
N ARG A 147 8.51 14.99 7.23
CA ARG A 147 9.92 15.37 7.47
C ARG A 147 10.65 15.56 6.15
N PHE A 148 11.73 16.31 6.16
CA PHE A 148 12.60 16.43 4.98
C PHE A 148 13.20 15.07 4.63
N GLY A 149 13.27 14.78 3.33
CA GLY A 149 13.71 13.50 2.80
C GLY A 149 12.69 12.37 2.86
N SER A 150 11.48 12.63 3.37
CA SER A 150 10.36 11.69 3.30
C SER A 150 9.66 11.73 1.94
N SER A 151 8.71 10.80 1.72
CA SER A 151 7.90 10.80 0.48
C SER A 151 7.01 12.01 0.34
N THR A 152 6.51 12.58 1.45
CA THR A 152 5.71 13.82 1.40
C THR A 152 6.55 15.01 0.98
N ASP A 153 7.80 15.07 1.42
CA ASP A 153 8.75 16.10 0.99
C ASP A 153 9.09 15.97 -0.51
N PHE A 154 9.40 14.75 -0.94
CA PHE A 154 9.62 14.49 -2.36
C PHE A 154 8.38 14.89 -3.20
N ALA A 155 7.20 14.44 -2.80
CA ALA A 155 5.96 14.69 -3.51
C ALA A 155 5.62 16.19 -3.58
N LEU A 156 5.85 16.93 -2.48
CA LEU A 156 5.62 18.37 -2.45
C LEU A 156 6.61 19.11 -3.38
N ARG A 157 7.91 18.84 -3.27
CA ARG A 157 8.92 19.48 -4.12
C ARG A 157 8.62 19.21 -5.59
N TYR A 158 8.35 17.96 -5.93
CA TYR A 158 7.95 17.57 -7.27
C TYR A 158 6.72 18.34 -7.77
N ALA A 159 5.68 18.51 -6.94
CA ALA A 159 4.50 19.28 -7.32
C ALA A 159 4.79 20.76 -7.50
N LEU A 160 5.55 21.38 -6.59
CA LEU A 160 5.91 22.79 -6.65
C LEU A 160 6.73 23.12 -7.90
N GLU A 161 7.75 22.31 -8.19
CA GLU A 161 8.59 22.49 -9.39
C GLU A 161 7.78 22.40 -10.68
N ARG A 162 6.77 21.50 -10.72
CA ARG A 162 5.82 21.38 -11.83
C ARG A 162 4.94 22.62 -12.02
N TYR A 163 4.68 23.35 -10.96
CA TYR A 163 3.98 24.63 -11.00
C TYR A 163 4.92 25.83 -11.24
N GLY A 164 6.21 25.59 -11.45
CA GLY A 164 7.21 26.65 -11.61
C GLY A 164 7.50 27.40 -10.32
N LEU A 165 7.22 26.78 -9.17
CA LEU A 165 7.49 27.32 -7.84
C LEU A 165 8.76 26.70 -7.27
N ALA A 166 9.71 27.49 -6.83
CA ALA A 166 10.94 27.01 -6.23
C ALA A 166 10.67 26.61 -4.76
N PRO A 167 10.85 25.31 -4.40
CA PRO A 167 10.72 24.85 -3.03
C PRO A 167 11.66 25.61 -2.09
N GLU A 168 11.19 25.94 -0.89
CA GLU A 168 11.90 26.70 0.17
C GLU A 168 12.20 28.18 -0.18
N LYS A 169 12.19 28.54 -1.46
CA LYS A 169 12.38 29.92 -1.91
C LYS A 169 11.04 30.66 -2.15
N ASP A 170 10.17 30.07 -2.97
CA ASP A 170 8.85 30.65 -3.27
C ASP A 170 7.80 30.16 -2.26
N VAL A 171 7.93 28.94 -1.74
CA VAL A 171 7.01 28.29 -0.82
C VAL A 171 7.78 27.71 0.36
N ALA A 172 7.47 28.16 1.57
CA ALA A 172 8.09 27.62 2.78
C ALA A 172 7.61 26.19 3.03
N ILE A 173 8.51 25.29 3.41
CA ILE A 173 8.19 23.90 3.73
C ILE A 173 8.36 23.68 5.23
N LEU A 174 7.27 23.26 5.90
CA LEU A 174 7.25 22.98 7.33
C LEU A 174 7.26 21.48 7.60
N GLN A 175 8.13 21.01 8.47
CA GLN A 175 8.09 19.65 9.01
C GLN A 175 7.08 19.58 10.16
N ALA A 176 5.94 18.92 9.99
CA ALA A 176 4.88 18.83 10.97
C ALA A 176 4.69 17.41 11.56
N GLY A 177 5.62 16.49 11.28
CA GLY A 177 5.69 15.16 11.88
C GLY A 177 4.80 14.14 11.21
N ASN A 178 3.51 14.09 11.52
CA ASN A 178 2.59 13.07 11.03
C ASN A 178 1.38 13.65 10.30
N MET A 179 0.66 12.80 9.56
CA MET A 179 -0.50 13.21 8.76
C MET A 179 -1.62 13.87 9.56
N PRO A 180 -2.02 13.35 10.75
CA PRO A 180 -3.00 14.03 11.60
C PRO A 180 -2.60 15.45 11.96
N ALA A 181 -1.35 15.67 12.35
CA ALA A 181 -0.85 17.01 12.73
C ALA A 181 -0.81 17.96 11.53
N ILE A 182 -0.44 17.46 10.35
CA ILE A 182 -0.45 18.22 9.09
C ILE A 182 -1.88 18.68 8.78
N LEU A 183 -2.86 17.76 8.81
CA LEU A 183 -4.26 18.08 8.50
C LEU A 183 -4.83 19.08 9.49
N ALA A 184 -4.61 18.89 10.79
CA ALA A 184 -5.04 19.83 11.84
C ALA A 184 -4.41 21.22 11.69
N SER A 185 -3.16 21.29 11.23
CA SER A 185 -2.48 22.56 10.97
C SER A 185 -3.08 23.30 9.77
N LEU A 186 -3.50 22.56 8.73
CA LEU A 186 -4.21 23.12 7.57
C LEU A 186 -5.62 23.59 7.95
N GLU A 187 -6.35 22.80 8.73
CA GLU A 187 -7.69 23.14 9.23
C GLU A 187 -7.71 24.44 10.04
N THR A 188 -6.69 24.61 10.90
CA THR A 188 -6.56 25.80 11.75
C THR A 188 -5.90 26.99 11.05
N GLY A 189 -5.56 26.88 9.76
CA GLY A 189 -4.92 27.95 8.98
C GLY A 189 -3.46 28.25 9.34
N LYS A 190 -2.83 27.42 10.20
CA LYS A 190 -1.41 27.55 10.53
C LYS A 190 -0.49 27.31 9.36
N ILE A 191 -0.94 26.51 8.41
CA ILE A 191 -0.31 26.28 7.10
C ILE A 191 -1.34 26.48 6.00
N GLN A 192 -0.88 26.73 4.78
CA GLN A 192 -1.75 27.00 3.64
C GLN A 192 -1.78 25.85 2.63
N GLY A 193 -1.05 24.78 2.88
CA GLY A 193 -1.12 23.56 2.09
C GLY A 193 -0.57 22.36 2.82
N ALA A 194 -1.05 21.18 2.41
CA ALA A 194 -0.72 19.90 3.03
C ALA A 194 -0.60 18.80 1.97
N MET A 195 0.53 18.09 2.00
CA MET A 195 0.71 16.88 1.20
C MET A 195 0.17 15.68 1.96
N LEU A 196 -0.98 15.14 1.53
CA LEU A 196 -1.75 14.11 2.24
C LEU A 196 -1.84 12.81 1.43
N SER A 197 -2.04 11.70 2.15
CA SER A 197 -2.39 10.38 1.60
C SER A 197 -3.65 9.82 2.28
N PRO A 198 -4.32 8.79 1.71
CA PRO A 198 -5.49 8.18 2.34
C PRO A 198 -5.20 7.66 3.76
N PRO A 199 -6.10 7.85 4.72
CA PRO A 199 -7.46 8.38 4.59
C PRO A 199 -7.57 9.91 4.64
N PHE A 200 -6.50 10.65 4.95
CA PHE A 200 -6.54 12.10 5.20
C PHE A 200 -6.93 12.91 3.96
N THR A 201 -6.75 12.36 2.77
CA THR A 201 -7.23 12.93 1.51
C THR A 201 -8.76 13.04 1.47
N LEU A 202 -9.50 12.02 1.91
CA LEU A 202 -10.95 12.07 1.99
C LEU A 202 -11.41 13.02 3.09
N THR A 203 -10.76 12.99 4.25
CA THR A 203 -11.06 13.93 5.34
C THR A 203 -10.92 15.38 4.87
N ALA A 204 -9.81 15.72 4.19
CA ALA A 204 -9.58 17.06 3.64
C ALA A 204 -10.66 17.45 2.59
N LYS A 205 -11.06 16.51 1.74
CA LYS A 205 -12.15 16.68 0.78
C LYS A 205 -13.48 16.97 1.48
N ASN A 206 -13.82 16.19 2.52
CA ASN A 206 -15.07 16.35 3.29
C ASN A 206 -15.10 17.67 4.07
N MET A 207 -13.95 18.22 4.47
CA MET A 207 -13.80 19.56 5.04
C MET A 207 -13.99 20.68 3.99
N GLY A 208 -14.16 20.35 2.71
CA GLY A 208 -14.30 21.30 1.61
C GLY A 208 -12.99 22.02 1.29
N LEU A 209 -11.84 21.43 1.58
CA LEU A 209 -10.54 21.98 1.20
C LEU A 209 -10.30 21.78 -0.30
N PRO A 210 -9.77 22.79 -1.02
CA PRO A 210 -9.45 22.66 -2.44
C PRO A 210 -8.33 21.66 -2.69
N LEU A 211 -8.52 20.78 -3.66
CA LEU A 211 -7.48 19.91 -4.21
C LEU A 211 -6.67 20.71 -5.23
N MET A 212 -5.39 20.94 -4.95
CA MET A 212 -4.48 21.66 -5.84
C MET A 212 -3.75 20.70 -6.79
N ALA A 213 -3.32 19.53 -6.31
CA ALA A 213 -2.68 18.49 -7.12
C ALA A 213 -3.07 17.09 -6.67
N ASP A 214 -3.34 16.21 -7.63
CA ASP A 214 -3.44 14.77 -7.42
C ASP A 214 -2.25 14.09 -8.12
N LEU A 215 -1.22 13.71 -7.35
CA LEU A 215 0.00 13.16 -7.90
C LEU A 215 -0.17 11.74 -8.42
N GLN A 216 -1.20 11.03 -7.94
CA GLN A 216 -1.55 9.72 -8.43
C GLN A 216 -2.02 9.75 -9.88
N MET A 217 -2.69 10.85 -10.27
CA MET A 217 -3.21 11.05 -11.62
C MET A 217 -2.09 11.30 -12.66
N LEU A 218 -0.88 11.63 -12.21
CA LEU A 218 0.27 11.79 -13.10
C LEU A 218 0.74 10.46 -13.70
N GLY A 219 0.27 9.32 -13.18
CA GLY A 219 0.71 7.99 -13.64
C GLY A 219 2.21 7.75 -13.44
N LEU A 220 2.86 8.52 -12.57
CA LEU A 220 4.28 8.43 -12.32
C LEU A 220 4.59 7.13 -11.58
N GLU A 221 5.44 6.32 -12.16
CA GLU A 221 5.99 5.18 -11.46
C GLU A 221 6.99 5.66 -10.41
N TYR A 222 6.78 5.24 -9.16
CA TYR A 222 7.51 5.75 -8.01
C TYR A 222 7.56 4.67 -6.93
N GLN A 223 8.73 4.37 -6.37
CA GLN A 223 8.81 3.45 -5.25
C GLN A 223 8.26 4.11 -3.98
N HIS A 224 6.94 3.98 -3.79
CA HIS A 224 6.30 4.61 -2.66
C HIS A 224 6.42 3.75 -1.40
N THR A 225 5.60 2.73 -1.25
CA THR A 225 5.59 1.92 -0.02
C THR A 225 6.07 0.51 -0.29
N GLY A 226 6.87 -0.01 0.62
CA GLY A 226 7.33 -1.37 0.59
C GLY A 226 8.01 -1.78 1.90
N LEU A 227 8.55 -2.98 1.93
CA LEU A 227 9.29 -3.51 3.07
C LEU A 227 10.79 -3.32 2.85
N ALA A 228 11.48 -2.83 3.88
CA ALA A 228 12.91 -2.57 3.88
C ALA A 228 13.60 -3.29 5.03
N THR A 229 14.89 -3.58 4.85
CA THR A 229 15.81 -4.09 5.86
C THR A 229 17.25 -3.68 5.49
N THR A 230 18.26 -4.16 6.21
CA THR A 230 19.67 -3.90 5.87
C THR A 230 20.31 -5.10 5.15
N GLN A 231 21.23 -4.84 4.24
CA GLN A 231 21.99 -5.93 3.58
C GLN A 231 22.79 -6.78 4.57
N ALA A 232 23.29 -6.17 5.65
CA ALA A 232 23.94 -6.90 6.72
C ALA A 232 23.00 -7.92 7.39
N PHE A 233 21.74 -7.52 7.63
CA PHE A 233 20.73 -8.41 8.19
C PHE A 233 20.34 -9.53 7.22
N ILE A 234 20.18 -9.23 5.95
CA ILE A 234 19.91 -10.23 4.89
C ILE A 234 21.00 -11.32 4.90
N ARG A 235 22.28 -10.92 4.94
CA ARG A 235 23.40 -11.88 4.95
C ARG A 235 23.44 -12.72 6.22
N SER A 236 23.13 -12.15 7.37
CA SER A 236 23.22 -12.86 8.66
C SER A 236 22.01 -13.75 8.96
N ARG A 237 20.82 -13.39 8.45
CA ARG A 237 19.55 -14.04 8.78
C ARG A 237 18.65 -14.26 7.54
N PRO A 238 19.16 -14.89 6.48
CA PRO A 238 18.39 -15.05 5.23
C PRO A 238 17.09 -15.84 5.43
N ASP A 239 17.08 -16.83 6.31
CA ASP A 239 15.90 -17.66 6.58
C ASP A 239 14.80 -16.87 7.28
N LEU A 240 15.17 -15.96 8.19
CA LEU A 240 14.22 -15.07 8.84
C LEU A 240 13.60 -14.08 7.83
N VAL A 241 14.43 -13.53 6.93
CA VAL A 241 13.94 -12.66 5.85
C VAL A 241 12.97 -13.41 4.95
N ARG A 242 13.26 -14.67 4.62
CA ARG A 242 12.38 -15.55 3.83
C ARG A 242 11.03 -15.78 4.53
N SER A 243 11.04 -16.05 5.84
CA SER A 243 9.83 -16.24 6.64
C SER A 243 8.98 -14.97 6.69
N VAL A 244 9.61 -13.80 6.90
CA VAL A 244 8.92 -12.50 6.88
C VAL A 244 8.31 -12.21 5.51
N MET A 245 9.06 -12.41 4.42
CA MET A 245 8.58 -12.17 3.06
C MET A 245 7.42 -13.09 2.69
N LYS A 246 7.47 -14.36 3.08
CA LYS A 246 6.39 -15.32 2.85
C LYS A 246 5.12 -14.90 3.59
N ALA A 247 5.22 -14.59 4.89
CA ALA A 247 4.10 -14.10 5.69
C ALA A 247 3.49 -12.82 5.09
N TYR A 248 4.36 -11.92 4.63
CA TYR A 248 3.95 -10.63 4.07
C TYR A 248 3.15 -10.80 2.76
N VAL A 249 3.57 -11.69 1.88
CA VAL A 249 2.85 -12.03 0.64
C VAL A 249 1.49 -12.68 0.95
N GLU A 250 1.41 -13.59 1.93
CA GLU A 250 0.15 -14.17 2.41
C GLU A 250 -0.79 -13.08 2.95
N GLY A 251 -0.26 -12.11 3.69
CA GLY A 251 -1.02 -10.97 4.21
C GLY A 251 -1.54 -10.05 3.11
N ILE A 252 -0.74 -9.77 2.07
CA ILE A 252 -1.16 -9.01 0.89
C ILE A 252 -2.31 -9.71 0.17
N HIS A 253 -2.18 -11.02 -0.07
CA HIS A 253 -3.24 -11.81 -0.66
C HIS A 253 -4.52 -11.73 0.17
N TYR A 254 -4.42 -11.91 1.50
CA TYR A 254 -5.57 -11.81 2.40
C TYR A 254 -6.24 -10.44 2.35
N TYR A 255 -5.45 -9.36 2.34
CA TYR A 255 -5.95 -8.00 2.22
C TYR A 255 -6.83 -7.82 0.99
N LYS A 256 -6.42 -8.36 -0.15
CA LYS A 256 -7.13 -8.22 -1.44
C LYS A 256 -8.38 -9.11 -1.53
N THR A 257 -8.48 -10.16 -0.74
CA THR A 257 -9.52 -11.20 -0.90
C THR A 257 -10.54 -11.26 0.24
N HIS A 258 -10.26 -10.62 1.39
CA HIS A 258 -11.10 -10.68 2.60
C HIS A 258 -11.50 -9.27 3.05
N ARG A 259 -12.52 -8.71 2.38
CA ARG A 259 -12.94 -7.32 2.57
C ARG A 259 -13.38 -7.01 4.00
N ALA A 260 -14.27 -7.81 4.56
CA ALA A 260 -14.88 -7.51 5.86
C ALA A 260 -13.85 -7.46 7.01
N GLU A 261 -12.97 -8.47 7.06
CA GLU A 261 -11.91 -8.56 8.07
C GLU A 261 -10.85 -7.49 7.85
N SER A 262 -10.56 -7.16 6.60
CA SER A 262 -9.63 -6.08 6.26
C SER A 262 -10.15 -4.73 6.73
N LEU A 263 -11.44 -4.44 6.54
CA LEU A 263 -12.08 -3.21 7.05
C LEU A 263 -12.03 -3.14 8.59
N ALA A 264 -12.28 -4.25 9.28
CA ALA A 264 -12.18 -4.31 10.74
C ALA A 264 -10.77 -3.98 11.25
N ILE A 265 -9.73 -4.48 10.56
CA ILE A 265 -8.34 -4.17 10.89
C ILE A 265 -8.02 -2.71 10.58
N LEU A 266 -8.46 -2.19 9.44
CA LEU A 266 -8.29 -0.76 9.10
C LEU A 266 -8.94 0.15 10.15
N THR A 267 -10.15 -0.18 10.65
CA THR A 267 -10.82 0.55 11.74
C THR A 267 -9.92 0.68 12.96
N LYS A 268 -9.28 -0.42 13.37
CA LYS A 268 -8.37 -0.46 14.53
C LYS A 268 -7.17 0.48 14.36
N TYR A 269 -6.48 0.39 13.24
CA TYR A 269 -5.21 1.12 13.03
C TYR A 269 -5.39 2.57 12.60
N LEU A 270 -6.41 2.86 11.81
CA LEU A 270 -6.74 4.22 11.37
C LEU A 270 -7.57 4.99 12.41
N ARG A 271 -8.07 4.30 13.45
CA ARG A 271 -8.88 4.86 14.55
C ARG A 271 -10.09 5.64 14.03
N THR A 272 -10.76 5.10 13.03
CA THR A 272 -11.99 5.66 12.45
C THR A 272 -13.01 4.55 12.24
N SER A 273 -14.28 4.88 12.45
CA SER A 273 -15.42 4.03 12.11
C SER A 273 -16.20 4.54 10.88
N ASP A 274 -15.68 5.58 10.22
CA ASP A 274 -16.27 6.13 9.01
C ASP A 274 -16.13 5.10 7.88
N THR A 275 -17.28 4.53 7.47
CA THR A 275 -17.36 3.46 6.48
C THR A 275 -16.91 3.90 5.10
N ASP A 276 -17.12 5.16 4.73
CA ASP A 276 -16.73 5.72 3.43
C ASP A 276 -15.22 5.85 3.36
N VAL A 277 -14.61 6.36 4.44
CA VAL A 277 -13.16 6.44 4.60
C VAL A 277 -12.51 5.05 4.52
N LEU A 278 -13.05 4.09 5.27
CA LEU A 278 -12.51 2.73 5.30
C LEU A 278 -12.67 2.02 3.96
N THR A 279 -13.81 2.23 3.29
CA THR A 279 -14.09 1.66 1.97
C THR A 279 -13.15 2.25 0.92
N GLU A 280 -12.96 3.58 0.90
CA GLU A 280 -12.01 4.23 -0.01
C GLU A 280 -10.59 3.69 0.19
N VAL A 281 -10.13 3.56 1.44
CA VAL A 281 -8.81 2.98 1.72
C VAL A 281 -8.70 1.54 1.22
N TYR A 282 -9.72 0.71 1.45
CA TYR A 282 -9.70 -0.67 1.01
C TYR A 282 -9.69 -0.78 -0.52
N GLU A 283 -10.58 -0.06 -1.20
CA GLU A 283 -10.74 -0.14 -2.66
C GLU A 283 -9.56 0.52 -3.37
N ASP A 284 -9.16 1.71 -2.95
CA ASP A 284 -8.09 2.45 -3.59
C ASP A 284 -6.72 1.89 -3.26
N VAL A 285 -6.38 1.79 -1.99
CA VAL A 285 -5.06 1.32 -1.56
C VAL A 285 -4.96 -0.20 -1.62
N GLY A 286 -5.96 -0.92 -1.10
CA GLY A 286 -5.93 -2.38 -1.02
C GLY A 286 -6.06 -3.05 -2.39
N LEU A 287 -7.15 -2.78 -3.10
CA LEU A 287 -7.43 -3.49 -4.34
C LEU A 287 -6.66 -2.93 -5.52
N ARG A 288 -6.64 -1.60 -5.69
CA ARG A 288 -6.09 -0.95 -6.87
C ARG A 288 -4.58 -0.74 -6.82
N LEU A 289 -4.04 -0.23 -5.71
CA LEU A 289 -2.64 0.18 -5.63
C LEU A 289 -1.72 -0.87 -5.07
N THR A 290 -2.19 -1.75 -4.17
CA THR A 290 -1.37 -2.81 -3.59
C THR A 290 -1.06 -3.88 -4.64
N ALA A 291 0.22 -4.08 -4.92
CA ALA A 291 0.69 -5.06 -5.90
C ALA A 291 0.48 -6.49 -5.38
N GLU A 292 -0.05 -7.39 -6.22
CA GLU A 292 -0.18 -8.82 -5.91
C GLU A 292 1.18 -9.50 -5.79
N LYS A 293 2.09 -9.15 -6.68
CA LYS A 293 3.51 -9.53 -6.65
C LYS A 293 4.31 -8.31 -6.24
N PRO A 294 4.70 -8.18 -4.97
CA PRO A 294 5.24 -6.94 -4.43
C PRO A 294 6.72 -6.73 -4.80
N TYR A 295 7.01 -6.60 -6.09
CA TYR A 295 8.33 -6.22 -6.57
C TYR A 295 8.58 -4.73 -6.35
N PRO A 296 9.74 -4.34 -5.78
CA PRO A 296 10.21 -2.95 -5.86
C PRO A 296 10.34 -2.49 -7.31
N THR A 297 9.93 -1.26 -7.60
CA THR A 297 9.99 -0.73 -8.96
C THR A 297 11.35 -0.07 -9.25
N LEU A 298 12.18 -0.74 -10.06
CA LEU A 298 13.45 -0.17 -10.50
C LEU A 298 13.27 1.10 -11.33
N ARG A 299 12.22 1.14 -12.17
CA ARG A 299 11.89 2.32 -12.96
C ARG A 299 11.50 3.50 -12.07
N GLY A 300 10.66 3.26 -11.05
CA GLY A 300 10.27 4.28 -10.09
C GLY A 300 11.45 4.82 -9.29
N ILE A 301 12.37 3.94 -8.86
CA ILE A 301 13.63 4.34 -8.22
C ILE A 301 14.48 5.18 -9.19
N GLY A 302 14.59 4.77 -10.44
CA GLY A 302 15.32 5.53 -11.47
C GLY A 302 14.76 6.95 -11.71
N ILE A 303 13.43 7.10 -11.63
CA ILE A 303 12.80 8.43 -11.68
C ILE A 303 13.20 9.27 -10.47
N MET A 304 13.14 8.69 -9.27
CA MET A 304 13.53 9.38 -8.03
C MET A 304 15.01 9.82 -8.06
N LEU A 305 15.89 8.98 -8.57
CA LEU A 305 17.31 9.28 -8.72
C LEU A 305 17.55 10.45 -9.69
N ARG A 306 16.81 10.50 -10.81
CA ARG A 306 16.90 11.63 -11.75
C ARG A 306 16.49 12.96 -11.13
N GLU A 307 15.39 12.98 -10.38
CA GLU A 307 14.96 14.21 -9.68
C GLU A 307 16.00 14.66 -8.65
N LEU A 308 16.61 13.72 -7.92
CA LEU A 308 17.66 14.03 -6.97
C LEU A 308 18.97 14.47 -7.63
N THR A 309 19.23 14.06 -8.87
CA THR A 309 20.43 14.46 -9.63
C THR A 309 20.48 15.97 -9.89
N ALA A 310 19.32 16.61 -10.07
CA ALA A 310 19.23 18.05 -10.26
C ALA A 310 19.88 18.84 -9.11
N THR A 311 19.84 18.29 -7.90
CA THR A 311 20.42 18.90 -6.69
C THR A 311 21.77 18.30 -6.29
N ASN A 312 22.12 17.11 -6.81
CA ASN A 312 23.38 16.43 -6.50
C ASN A 312 23.90 15.64 -7.73
N PRO A 313 24.76 16.21 -8.56
CA PRO A 313 25.29 15.57 -9.77
C PRO A 313 26.04 14.25 -9.54
N LYS A 314 26.51 13.97 -8.33
CA LYS A 314 27.18 12.70 -7.99
C LYS A 314 26.25 11.48 -8.06
N ILE A 315 24.92 11.69 -8.04
CA ILE A 315 23.92 10.63 -8.09
C ILE A 315 23.86 9.94 -9.46
N THR A 316 24.32 10.59 -10.53
CA THR A 316 24.28 10.04 -11.90
C THR A 316 25.00 8.71 -12.09
N ALA A 317 25.95 8.38 -11.22
CA ALA A 317 26.70 7.12 -11.26
C ALA A 317 26.01 5.95 -10.54
N VAL A 318 24.84 6.17 -9.93
CA VAL A 318 24.17 5.18 -9.07
C VAL A 318 23.03 4.49 -9.83
N ARG A 319 22.94 3.16 -9.73
CA ARG A 319 21.94 2.36 -10.43
C ARG A 319 20.77 1.98 -9.49
N PRO A 320 19.52 1.93 -10.01
CA PRO A 320 18.35 1.55 -9.21
C PRO A 320 18.47 0.21 -8.47
N GLU A 321 19.18 -0.75 -9.05
CA GLU A 321 19.41 -2.09 -8.47
C GLU A 321 20.14 -2.04 -7.13
N GLU A 322 20.91 -1.01 -6.86
CA GLU A 322 21.66 -0.85 -5.61
C GLU A 322 20.77 -0.57 -4.40
N PHE A 323 19.51 -0.21 -4.62
CA PHE A 323 18.54 0.14 -3.59
C PHE A 323 17.57 -0.99 -3.23
N VAL A 324 17.70 -2.15 -3.86
CA VAL A 324 16.78 -3.28 -3.70
C VAL A 324 17.53 -4.58 -3.49
N ASP A 325 16.89 -5.53 -2.81
CA ASP A 325 17.22 -6.94 -2.86
C ASP A 325 16.00 -7.74 -3.31
N LEU A 326 16.05 -8.31 -4.50
CA LEU A 326 14.95 -9.02 -5.12
C LEU A 326 14.98 -10.54 -4.87
N THR A 327 15.94 -11.04 -4.10
CA THR A 327 16.16 -12.48 -3.92
C THR A 327 14.90 -13.19 -3.44
N PHE A 328 14.34 -12.74 -2.35
CA PHE A 328 13.21 -13.43 -1.69
C PHE A 328 11.90 -13.33 -2.45
N ILE A 329 11.62 -12.17 -3.07
CA ILE A 329 10.41 -12.04 -3.89
C ILE A 329 10.51 -12.87 -5.16
N LYS A 330 11.68 -12.97 -5.78
CA LYS A 330 11.93 -13.85 -6.93
C LYS A 330 11.80 -15.33 -6.56
N GLU A 331 12.29 -15.76 -5.39
CA GLU A 331 12.12 -17.13 -4.88
C GLU A 331 10.63 -17.46 -4.73
N LEU A 332 9.85 -16.59 -4.09
CA LEU A 332 8.41 -16.80 -3.89
C LEU A 332 7.63 -16.83 -5.22
N ASP A 333 7.94 -15.93 -6.13
CA ASP A 333 7.29 -15.86 -7.44
C ASP A 333 7.71 -17.03 -8.33
N GLY A 334 9.01 -17.29 -8.47
CA GLY A 334 9.55 -18.37 -9.29
C GLY A 334 9.13 -19.77 -8.83
N SER A 335 8.88 -19.97 -7.53
CA SER A 335 8.29 -21.22 -7.01
C SER A 335 6.79 -21.37 -7.34
N GLY A 336 6.15 -20.36 -7.91
CA GLY A 336 4.72 -20.30 -8.15
C GLY A 336 3.89 -20.14 -6.85
N PHE A 337 4.53 -19.82 -5.71
CA PHE A 337 3.82 -19.68 -4.44
C PHE A 337 2.74 -18.60 -4.51
N ILE A 338 3.08 -17.42 -5.05
CA ILE A 338 2.15 -16.28 -5.16
C ILE A 338 0.96 -16.65 -6.05
N ASP A 339 1.20 -17.23 -7.22
CA ASP A 339 0.14 -17.61 -8.15
C ASP A 339 -0.82 -18.66 -7.56
N ARG A 340 -0.30 -19.61 -6.76
CA ARG A 340 -1.15 -20.59 -6.06
C ARG A 340 -2.11 -19.95 -5.07
N LEU A 341 -1.68 -18.92 -4.33
CA LEU A 341 -2.58 -18.20 -3.41
C LEU A 341 -3.83 -17.68 -4.12
N TYR A 342 -3.63 -17.00 -5.26
CA TYR A 342 -4.75 -16.40 -6.02
C TYR A 342 -5.60 -17.44 -6.75
N LYS A 343 -5.01 -18.52 -7.31
CA LYS A 343 -5.75 -19.60 -7.97
C LYS A 343 -6.67 -20.35 -7.02
N THR A 344 -6.23 -20.61 -5.79
CA THR A 344 -7.03 -21.29 -4.77
C THR A 344 -8.26 -20.47 -4.40
N THR A 345 -8.14 -19.16 -4.25
CA THR A 345 -9.25 -18.25 -3.94
C THR A 345 -10.31 -18.26 -5.03
N VAL A 346 -9.91 -18.21 -6.30
CA VAL A 346 -10.86 -18.30 -7.44
C VAL A 346 -11.60 -19.63 -7.48
N ALA A 347 -10.93 -20.74 -7.13
CA ALA A 347 -11.54 -22.06 -7.09
C ALA A 347 -12.57 -22.21 -5.95
N VAL A 348 -12.32 -21.58 -4.79
CA VAL A 348 -13.27 -21.57 -3.65
C VAL A 348 -14.47 -20.70 -4.00
N ALA A 349 -14.27 -19.49 -4.51
CA ALA A 349 -15.36 -18.59 -4.89
C ALA A 349 -16.31 -19.24 -5.93
N ARG A 350 -15.77 -19.97 -6.91
CA ARG A 350 -16.59 -20.70 -7.90
C ARG A 350 -17.37 -21.88 -7.29
N ARG A 351 -16.95 -22.44 -6.16
CA ARG A 351 -17.68 -23.51 -5.45
C ARG A 351 -18.81 -23.00 -4.58
N GLU A 352 -18.72 -21.77 -4.14
CA GLU A 352 -19.70 -21.08 -3.29
C GLU A 352 -20.80 -20.39 -4.08
N GLU A 353 -20.67 -20.22 -5.39
CA GLU A 353 -21.79 -19.79 -6.24
C GLU A 353 -22.88 -20.87 -6.23
N PRO A 354 -24.11 -20.55 -5.80
CA PRO A 354 -25.20 -21.53 -5.84
C PRO A 354 -25.40 -21.97 -7.28
N ARG A 355 -25.27 -23.28 -7.51
CA ARG A 355 -25.62 -23.89 -8.79
C ARG A 355 -27.05 -23.45 -9.13
N SER A 356 -27.19 -22.59 -10.12
CA SER A 356 -28.49 -22.24 -10.67
C SER A 356 -29.16 -23.53 -11.12
N THR A 357 -30.24 -23.90 -10.43
CA THR A 357 -31.15 -24.97 -10.86
C THR A 357 -31.61 -24.66 -12.29
N PRO A 358 -31.62 -25.62 -13.20
CA PRO A 358 -32.15 -25.39 -14.53
C PRO A 358 -33.63 -25.06 -14.41
N ALA A 359 -34.05 -23.97 -15.01
CA ALA A 359 -35.48 -23.62 -15.13
C ALA A 359 -36.21 -24.72 -15.91
N PRO A 360 -37.43 -25.10 -15.46
CA PRO A 360 -38.25 -26.04 -16.23
C PRO A 360 -38.70 -25.41 -17.55
N ALA A 361 -38.57 -26.20 -18.61
CA ALA A 361 -38.93 -25.82 -19.94
C ALA A 361 -40.45 -25.68 -20.15
N ASN A 362 -40.83 -24.62 -20.89
CA ASN A 362 -42.00 -24.45 -21.73
C ASN A 362 -43.40 -24.59 -21.13
N ILE A 363 -44.09 -23.48 -21.04
CA ILE A 363 -45.49 -23.40 -21.57
C ILE A 363 -45.56 -22.12 -22.42
N ARG A 364 -45.87 -22.31 -23.72
CA ARG A 364 -46.32 -21.27 -24.61
C ARG A 364 -47.73 -20.87 -24.23
N ASP A 365 -48.01 -19.59 -24.08
CA ASP A 365 -49.32 -19.09 -24.43
C ASP A 365 -49.26 -17.65 -25.00
N ASN A 366 -50.02 -17.48 -26.06
CA ASN A 366 -50.17 -16.27 -26.85
C ASN A 366 -51.12 -15.32 -26.15
N SER A 367 -50.76 -14.08 -26.01
CA SER A 367 -51.65 -12.93 -26.28
C SER A 367 -50.96 -11.60 -26.01
N ALA A 368 -50.79 -10.76 -27.01
CA ALA A 368 -50.59 -9.31 -26.91
C ALA A 368 -51.97 -8.64 -27.19
N PRO A 369 -52.16 -7.32 -27.02
CA PRO A 369 -51.33 -6.28 -26.39
C PRO A 369 -52.16 -5.38 -25.45
N ALA A 370 -51.52 -4.64 -24.57
CA ALA A 370 -52.11 -3.36 -24.08
C ALA A 370 -50.99 -2.38 -23.68
N THR A 371 -50.98 -1.28 -24.39
CA THR A 371 -50.17 -0.09 -24.17
C THR A 371 -50.53 0.58 -22.85
N GLU A 372 -49.54 0.80 -21.99
CA GLU A 372 -49.68 1.79 -20.92
C GLU A 372 -48.43 2.68 -20.86
N LYS A 373 -48.72 3.98 -21.01
CA LYS A 373 -47.77 5.10 -21.02
C LYS A 373 -47.31 5.34 -19.59
N THR A 374 -46.03 5.15 -19.32
CA THR A 374 -45.42 5.64 -18.09
C THR A 374 -44.50 6.82 -18.40
N LYS A 375 -44.78 7.92 -17.71
CA LYS A 375 -44.07 9.22 -17.79
C LYS A 375 -42.62 9.10 -17.39
N PRO A 376 -41.70 9.90 -17.97
CA PRO A 376 -40.30 9.91 -17.58
C PRO A 376 -40.12 10.66 -16.26
N ILE A 377 -39.38 9.99 -15.32
CA ILE A 377 -38.89 10.65 -14.11
C ILE A 377 -37.62 11.40 -14.51
N THR A 378 -37.70 12.72 -14.53
CA THR A 378 -36.55 13.62 -14.68
C THR A 378 -35.74 13.64 -13.40
N GLY A 379 -34.66 12.86 -13.38
CA GLY A 379 -33.54 12.99 -12.43
C GLY A 379 -32.35 13.59 -13.16
N THR A 380 -32.01 14.83 -12.83
CA THR A 380 -30.95 15.61 -13.46
C THR A 380 -29.58 15.01 -13.15
N VAL A 381 -28.98 14.31 -14.11
CA VAL A 381 -27.56 14.00 -14.12
C VAL A 381 -26.83 15.22 -14.70
N LYS A 382 -26.14 15.97 -13.87
CA LYS A 382 -25.31 17.09 -14.31
C LYS A 382 -23.95 16.59 -14.74
N SER A 383 -23.52 17.14 -15.81
CA SER A 383 -22.28 17.31 -16.55
C SER A 383 -21.98 16.26 -17.63
N VAL A 384 -22.51 16.56 -18.78
CA VAL A 384 -21.97 16.10 -20.06
C VAL A 384 -20.85 17.06 -20.43
N ALA A 385 -19.61 16.55 -20.55
CA ALA A 385 -18.48 17.32 -21.07
C ALA A 385 -18.87 17.94 -22.42
N THR A 386 -18.76 19.25 -22.55
CA THR A 386 -19.12 19.97 -23.77
C THR A 386 -18.02 19.79 -24.79
N LEU A 387 -18.24 18.95 -25.80
CA LEU A 387 -17.41 18.86 -27.00
C LEU A 387 -17.87 19.94 -27.97
N SER A 388 -16.98 20.86 -28.31
CA SER A 388 -17.16 21.80 -29.42
C SER A 388 -16.30 21.39 -30.60
N PHE A 389 -16.80 21.58 -31.83
CA PHE A 389 -16.05 21.32 -33.06
C PHE A 389 -15.57 22.65 -33.62
N VAL A 390 -14.26 22.77 -33.87
CA VAL A 390 -13.65 23.89 -34.57
C VAL A 390 -12.84 23.28 -35.71
N ASP A 391 -13.16 23.63 -36.94
CA ASP A 391 -12.46 23.18 -38.18
C ASP A 391 -12.21 21.67 -38.29
N GLY A 392 -13.18 20.83 -37.95
CA GLY A 392 -13.06 19.36 -38.06
C GLY A 392 -12.23 18.68 -36.99
N THR A 393 -11.63 19.43 -36.05
CA THR A 393 -10.94 18.90 -34.87
C THR A 393 -11.86 18.93 -33.65
N ARG A 394 -11.71 17.93 -32.76
CA ARG A 394 -12.44 17.91 -31.48
C ARG A 394 -11.68 18.72 -30.46
N GLU A 395 -12.31 19.74 -29.91
CA GLU A 395 -11.79 20.49 -28.75
C GLU A 395 -12.37 19.85 -27.47
N TYR A 396 -11.52 19.66 -26.48
CA TYR A 396 -11.87 19.13 -25.18
C TYR A 396 -11.45 20.10 -24.09
N THR A 397 -12.33 20.41 -23.16
CA THR A 397 -11.99 21.19 -21.97
C THR A 397 -11.62 20.24 -20.84
N VAL A 398 -10.42 20.38 -20.33
CA VAL A 398 -9.85 19.54 -19.26
C VAL A 398 -10.68 19.69 -17.98
N GLU A 399 -11.12 18.56 -17.44
CA GLU A 399 -11.88 18.47 -16.20
C GLU A 399 -10.98 18.11 -15.03
N ALA A 400 -11.51 18.27 -13.80
CA ALA A 400 -10.77 17.88 -12.59
C ALA A 400 -10.47 16.37 -12.60
N GLY A 401 -9.18 16.03 -12.48
CA GLY A 401 -8.72 14.64 -12.50
C GLY A 401 -8.28 14.11 -13.86
N ASP A 402 -8.40 14.91 -14.92
CA ASP A 402 -7.92 14.51 -16.25
C ASP A 402 -6.39 14.46 -16.34
N THR A 403 -5.91 13.50 -17.11
CA THR A 403 -4.55 13.46 -17.68
C THR A 403 -4.66 13.17 -19.16
N LEU A 404 -3.64 13.52 -19.96
CA LEU A 404 -3.66 13.17 -21.38
C LEU A 404 -3.86 11.68 -21.63
N SER A 405 -3.35 10.83 -20.75
CA SER A 405 -3.55 9.37 -20.83
C SER A 405 -4.99 8.97 -20.59
N PHE A 406 -5.68 9.56 -19.60
CA PHE A 406 -7.10 9.28 -19.37
C PHE A 406 -7.99 9.83 -20.47
N ILE A 407 -7.70 11.03 -20.94
CA ILE A 407 -8.38 11.61 -22.11
C ILE A 407 -8.17 10.71 -23.33
N ALA A 408 -6.94 10.20 -23.54
CA ALA A 408 -6.65 9.26 -24.61
C ALA A 408 -7.45 7.96 -24.47
N ARG A 409 -7.56 7.41 -23.26
CA ARG A 409 -8.40 6.23 -23.00
C ARG A 409 -9.89 6.52 -23.25
N LYS A 410 -10.38 7.66 -22.82
CA LYS A 410 -11.80 8.09 -22.98
C LYS A 410 -12.18 8.22 -24.46
N TYR A 411 -11.28 8.76 -25.30
CA TYR A 411 -11.59 9.08 -26.70
C TYR A 411 -11.01 8.13 -27.72
N TYR A 412 -9.91 7.42 -27.41
CA TYR A 412 -9.24 6.48 -28.34
C TYR A 412 -9.21 5.05 -27.83
N GLY A 413 -9.81 4.76 -26.66
CA GLY A 413 -9.88 3.42 -26.07
C GLY A 413 -8.56 2.88 -25.49
N THR A 414 -7.48 3.67 -25.51
CA THR A 414 -6.16 3.26 -25.01
C THR A 414 -5.40 4.42 -24.36
N LEU A 415 -4.69 4.12 -23.27
CA LEU A 415 -3.82 5.10 -22.60
C LEU A 415 -2.64 5.54 -23.47
N LEU A 416 -2.18 4.67 -24.38
CA LEU A 416 -0.94 4.90 -25.16
C LEU A 416 -1.05 6.03 -26.19
N LYS A 417 -2.23 6.46 -26.56
CA LYS A 417 -2.44 7.57 -27.51
C LYS A 417 -2.35 8.98 -26.89
N TRP A 418 -1.92 9.11 -25.64
CA TRP A 418 -1.69 10.41 -25.00
C TRP A 418 -0.65 11.25 -25.75
N GLU A 419 0.35 10.60 -26.34
CA GLU A 419 1.38 11.28 -27.11
C GLU A 419 0.80 11.97 -28.34
N LYS A 420 -0.19 11.37 -29.02
CA LYS A 420 -0.92 11.95 -30.15
C LYS A 420 -1.61 13.27 -29.73
N ILE A 421 -2.24 13.28 -28.55
CA ILE A 421 -2.85 14.49 -27.99
C ILE A 421 -1.78 15.54 -27.68
N TYR A 422 -0.68 15.15 -27.04
CA TYR A 422 0.41 16.07 -26.73
C TYR A 422 1.01 16.71 -27.98
N GLN A 423 1.32 15.96 -29.02
CA GLN A 423 1.87 16.49 -30.27
C GLN A 423 0.92 17.48 -30.93
N ALA A 424 -0.38 17.24 -30.92
CA ALA A 424 -1.39 18.17 -31.46
C ALA A 424 -1.51 19.47 -30.66
N ASN A 425 -1.06 19.50 -29.42
CA ASN A 425 -1.13 20.65 -28.51
C ASN A 425 0.24 21.23 -28.13
N LYS A 426 1.31 20.80 -28.79
CA LYS A 426 2.68 21.16 -28.42
C LYS A 426 2.99 22.65 -28.43
N SER A 427 2.29 23.42 -29.26
CA SER A 427 2.42 24.90 -29.32
C SER A 427 1.86 25.61 -28.09
N THR A 428 0.84 25.02 -27.43
CA THR A 428 0.18 25.58 -26.25
C THR A 428 0.49 24.83 -24.96
N MET A 429 1.10 23.65 -25.07
CA MET A 429 1.38 22.75 -23.98
C MET A 429 2.90 22.49 -23.85
N LYS A 430 3.54 23.08 -22.84
CA LYS A 430 4.99 22.98 -22.66
C LYS A 430 5.47 21.58 -22.29
N HIS A 431 4.62 20.77 -21.63
CA HIS A 431 4.94 19.39 -21.21
C HIS A 431 3.66 18.54 -21.17
N PRO A 432 3.69 17.23 -21.51
CA PRO A 432 2.49 16.39 -21.56
C PRO A 432 1.78 16.21 -20.22
N ASP A 433 2.49 16.37 -19.12
CA ASP A 433 1.91 16.27 -17.78
C ASP A 433 1.36 17.60 -17.24
N TYR A 434 1.45 18.69 -18.04
CA TYR A 434 0.95 19.99 -17.66
C TYR A 434 -0.35 20.31 -18.37
N ILE A 435 -1.42 19.74 -17.85
CA ILE A 435 -2.79 20.16 -18.18
C ILE A 435 -3.48 20.63 -16.90
N TYR A 436 -4.32 21.66 -17.01
CA TYR A 436 -5.05 22.21 -15.87
C TYR A 436 -6.54 22.29 -16.18
N VAL A 437 -7.35 22.25 -15.15
CA VAL A 437 -8.82 22.32 -15.28
C VAL A 437 -9.21 23.59 -16.01
N GLY A 438 -10.08 23.44 -17.01
CA GLY A 438 -10.51 24.53 -17.89
C GLY A 438 -9.61 24.76 -19.10
N GLN A 439 -8.46 24.09 -19.19
CA GLN A 439 -7.62 24.15 -20.39
C GLN A 439 -8.32 23.51 -21.57
N LYS A 440 -8.31 24.21 -22.71
CA LYS A 440 -8.81 23.68 -23.97
C LYS A 440 -7.68 22.97 -24.71
N ILE A 441 -7.92 21.72 -25.07
CA ILE A 441 -6.97 20.89 -25.82
C ILE A 441 -7.62 20.30 -27.07
N ILE A 442 -6.81 20.12 -28.10
CA ILE A 442 -7.23 19.53 -29.37
C ILE A 442 -7.08 18.01 -29.29
N LEU A 443 -8.14 17.28 -29.60
CA LEU A 443 -8.13 15.83 -29.76
C LEU A 443 -8.05 15.49 -31.24
N PRO A 444 -6.87 15.13 -31.76
CA PRO A 444 -6.73 14.76 -33.17
C PRO A 444 -7.47 13.46 -33.48
N THR A 445 -8.13 13.39 -34.62
CA THR A 445 -8.85 12.20 -35.15
C THR A 445 -7.93 11.02 -35.43
#